data_c7336c3a830595c17f79f66bb91ecb0a
#
_entry.id   c7336c3a830595c17f79f66bb91ecb0a
#
_cell.length_a   1.000
_cell.length_b   1.000
_cell.length_c   1.000
_cell.angle_alpha   90.00
_cell.angle_beta   90.00
_cell.angle_gamma   90.00
#
_symmetry.space_group_name_H-M   'P 1'
#
loop_
_entity.id
_entity.type
_entity.pdbx_description
1 polymer ?
#
loop_
_entity_poly.entity_id
_entity_poly.type
_entity_poly.pdbx_seq_one_letter_code
_entity_poly.pdbx_strand_id
1 'polypeptide(L)'
;KSEECLIEANKLNPKFINTLNNLGNLYVELNNFEKAELFFKKALEINDKIIETNYNLATLLQSVGRIEDAKHFYNKTLDINENFTRADFGLAMLEKYDSSNNHIKIMESKTNKELHKSSYKDLYFALGKVYEDIGDFDKSFLYIKKGNDIKKEITNYQIEKDKKLFEEIISFQEKNELNNNLKENMKNVIFILGMPRTGTSMVEQIISNHSEVEGGGEISLLSFYLDRFFNNKNKNLDINEHLNLIKKEYLNYLNKI
;
A
#
# COMPACT_ATOMS: atom_id res chain seq x y z
N LYS A 1 -14.96 13.73 -4.89
CA LYS A 1 -15.43 13.51 -6.28
C LYS A 1 -15.52 12.03 -6.64
N SER A 2 -14.50 11.19 -6.36
CA SER A 2 -14.59 9.73 -6.61
C SER A 2 -15.67 9.07 -5.76
N GLU A 3 -15.75 9.40 -4.46
CA GLU A 3 -16.77 8.90 -3.55
C GLU A 3 -18.19 9.27 -4.00
N GLU A 4 -18.43 10.51 -4.36
CA GLU A 4 -19.74 10.99 -4.83
C GLU A 4 -20.20 10.25 -6.09
N CYS A 5 -19.29 10.04 -7.05
CA CYS A 5 -19.61 9.29 -8.27
C CYS A 5 -19.96 7.82 -7.99
N LEU A 6 -19.21 7.16 -7.09
CA LEU A 6 -19.50 5.77 -6.71
C LEU A 6 -20.78 5.62 -5.91
N ILE A 7 -21.07 6.57 -5.01
CA ILE A 7 -22.34 6.60 -4.28
C ILE A 7 -23.52 6.80 -5.24
N GLU A 8 -23.40 7.69 -6.21
CA GLU A 8 -24.45 7.91 -7.20
C GLU A 8 -24.65 6.68 -8.09
N ALA A 9 -23.56 6.05 -8.55
CA ALA A 9 -23.63 4.78 -9.27
C ALA A 9 -24.33 3.68 -8.46
N ASN A 10 -24.06 3.61 -7.14
CA ASN A 10 -24.69 2.65 -6.25
C ASN A 10 -26.18 2.94 -6.04
N LYS A 11 -26.62 4.21 -6.03
CA LYS A 11 -28.03 4.58 -5.99
C LYS A 11 -28.77 4.13 -7.24
N LEU A 12 -28.14 4.30 -8.43
CA LEU A 12 -28.71 3.90 -9.71
C LEU A 12 -28.82 2.38 -9.84
N ASN A 13 -27.83 1.64 -9.36
CA ASN A 13 -27.84 0.17 -9.36
C ASN A 13 -27.22 -0.40 -8.05
N PRO A 14 -28.02 -0.58 -6.98
CA PRO A 14 -27.54 -1.04 -5.69
C PRO A 14 -26.99 -2.48 -5.67
N LYS A 15 -27.29 -3.26 -6.71
CA LYS A 15 -26.83 -4.66 -6.84
C LYS A 15 -25.66 -4.81 -7.83
N PHE A 16 -25.07 -3.70 -8.29
CA PHE A 16 -23.94 -3.78 -9.18
C PHE A 16 -22.65 -4.04 -8.38
N ILE A 17 -22.21 -5.29 -8.42
CA ILE A 17 -21.12 -5.82 -7.60
C ILE A 17 -19.83 -5.02 -7.74
N ASN A 18 -19.48 -4.60 -8.97
CA ASN A 18 -18.27 -3.82 -9.18
C ASN A 18 -18.30 -2.48 -8.45
N THR A 19 -19.46 -1.80 -8.40
CA THR A 19 -19.61 -0.56 -7.64
C THR A 19 -19.45 -0.80 -6.14
N LEU A 20 -20.05 -1.87 -5.62
CA LEU A 20 -19.93 -2.23 -4.20
C LEU A 20 -18.47 -2.55 -3.84
N ASN A 21 -17.77 -3.31 -4.68
CA ASN A 21 -16.36 -3.64 -4.46
C ASN A 21 -15.47 -2.39 -4.52
N ASN A 22 -15.72 -1.48 -5.48
CA ASN A 22 -14.99 -0.21 -5.59
C ASN A 22 -15.27 0.72 -4.41
N LEU A 23 -16.51 0.76 -3.88
CA LEU A 23 -16.82 1.49 -2.64
C LEU A 23 -16.09 0.89 -1.45
N GLY A 24 -16.03 -0.45 -1.35
CA GLY A 24 -15.25 -1.14 -0.33
C GLY A 24 -13.78 -0.73 -0.38
N ASN A 25 -13.15 -0.78 -1.55
CA ASN A 25 -11.75 -0.38 -1.73
C ASN A 25 -11.53 1.10 -1.40
N LEU A 26 -12.41 1.99 -1.85
CA LEU A 26 -12.33 3.41 -1.53
C LEU A 26 -12.38 3.67 -0.02
N TYR A 27 -13.30 2.98 0.69
CA TYR A 27 -13.39 3.15 2.14
C TYR A 27 -12.20 2.53 2.90
N VAL A 28 -11.51 1.51 2.33
CA VAL A 28 -10.19 1.07 2.85
C VAL A 28 -9.16 2.19 2.72
N GLU A 29 -9.07 2.85 1.56
CA GLU A 29 -8.15 3.98 1.33
C GLU A 29 -8.44 5.19 2.25
N LEU A 30 -9.72 5.37 2.61
CA LEU A 30 -10.16 6.41 3.55
C LEU A 30 -10.06 5.98 5.04
N ASN A 31 -9.46 4.83 5.33
CA ASN A 31 -9.37 4.21 6.66
C ASN A 31 -10.74 4.01 7.36
N ASN A 32 -11.83 4.00 6.60
CA ASN A 32 -13.17 3.71 7.12
C ASN A 32 -13.50 2.22 6.96
N PHE A 33 -12.87 1.40 7.81
CA PHE A 33 -12.90 -0.05 7.70
C PHE A 33 -14.29 -0.65 7.90
N GLU A 34 -15.14 -0.03 8.71
CA GLU A 34 -16.53 -0.47 8.93
C GLU A 34 -17.38 -0.36 7.66
N LYS A 35 -17.29 0.78 6.96
CA LYS A 35 -17.98 0.94 5.68
C LYS A 35 -17.40 0.04 4.60
N ALA A 36 -16.09 -0.14 4.58
CA ALA A 36 -15.44 -1.05 3.63
C ALA A 36 -15.97 -2.47 3.79
N GLU A 37 -16.00 -2.99 5.02
CA GLU A 37 -16.54 -4.33 5.33
C GLU A 37 -18.02 -4.45 4.93
N LEU A 38 -18.82 -3.42 5.21
CA LEU A 38 -20.24 -3.40 4.83
C LEU A 38 -20.43 -3.56 3.31
N PHE A 39 -19.63 -2.83 2.50
CA PHE A 39 -19.78 -2.90 1.05
C PHE A 39 -19.25 -4.20 0.47
N PHE A 40 -18.15 -4.74 0.97
CA PHE A 40 -17.68 -6.07 0.56
C PHE A 40 -18.70 -7.15 0.92
N LYS A 41 -19.29 -7.15 2.12
CA LYS A 41 -20.33 -8.09 2.51
C LYS A 41 -21.57 -7.99 1.62
N LYS A 42 -22.05 -6.80 1.31
CA LYS A 42 -23.16 -6.60 0.36
C LYS A 42 -22.85 -7.18 -1.03
N ALA A 43 -21.61 -7.05 -1.50
CA ALA A 43 -21.21 -7.66 -2.76
C ALA A 43 -21.25 -9.19 -2.69
N LEU A 44 -20.79 -9.77 -1.58
CA LEU A 44 -20.80 -11.23 -1.35
C LEU A 44 -22.20 -11.80 -1.07
N GLU A 45 -23.14 -11.01 -0.55
CA GLU A 45 -24.55 -11.38 -0.46
C GLU A 45 -25.21 -11.60 -1.82
N ILE A 46 -24.75 -10.87 -2.85
CA ILE A 46 -25.24 -11.01 -4.22
C ILE A 46 -24.59 -12.20 -4.92
N ASN A 47 -23.27 -12.34 -4.76
CA ASN A 47 -22.50 -13.48 -5.25
C ASN A 47 -21.31 -13.74 -4.34
N ASP A 48 -21.34 -14.84 -3.62
CA ASP A 48 -20.31 -15.21 -2.64
C ASP A 48 -19.05 -15.81 -3.28
N LYS A 49 -19.07 -16.08 -4.60
CA LYS A 49 -17.95 -16.66 -5.37
C LYS A 49 -17.10 -15.64 -6.11
N ILE A 50 -17.14 -14.36 -5.70
CA ILE A 50 -16.29 -13.33 -6.31
C ILE A 50 -14.91 -13.37 -5.64
N ILE A 51 -13.91 -13.76 -6.41
CA ILE A 51 -12.54 -13.96 -5.97
C ILE A 51 -11.98 -12.67 -5.35
N GLU A 52 -12.05 -11.56 -6.09
CA GLU A 52 -11.50 -10.27 -5.68
C GLU A 52 -12.16 -9.74 -4.39
N THR A 53 -13.48 -9.89 -4.26
CA THR A 53 -14.19 -9.40 -3.07
C THR A 53 -13.86 -10.25 -1.83
N ASN A 54 -13.78 -11.58 -1.97
CA ASN A 54 -13.35 -12.45 -0.86
C ASN A 54 -11.91 -12.10 -0.44
N TYR A 55 -11.00 -11.92 -1.40
CA TYR A 55 -9.62 -11.53 -1.14
C TYR A 55 -9.51 -10.13 -0.48
N ASN A 56 -10.24 -9.13 -0.99
CA ASN A 56 -10.22 -7.78 -0.44
C ASN A 56 -10.78 -7.75 1.00
N LEU A 57 -11.86 -8.49 1.26
CA LEU A 57 -12.40 -8.63 2.61
C LEU A 57 -11.40 -9.34 3.55
N ALA A 58 -10.72 -10.39 3.07
CA ALA A 58 -9.68 -11.06 3.85
C ALA A 58 -8.54 -10.08 4.23
N THR A 59 -8.07 -9.28 3.26
CA THR A 59 -7.02 -8.28 3.48
C THR A 59 -7.47 -7.19 4.47
N LEU A 60 -8.71 -6.72 4.36
CA LEU A 60 -9.29 -5.78 5.32
C LEU A 60 -9.32 -6.37 6.73
N LEU A 61 -9.83 -7.59 6.88
CA LEU A 61 -9.93 -8.27 8.17
C LEU A 61 -8.56 -8.51 8.81
N GLN A 62 -7.55 -8.84 7.99
CA GLN A 62 -6.16 -8.92 8.40
C GLN A 62 -5.65 -7.57 8.95
N SER A 63 -5.92 -6.47 8.25
CA SER A 63 -5.45 -5.13 8.66
C SER A 63 -6.06 -4.66 9.98
N VAL A 64 -7.28 -5.09 10.30
CA VAL A 64 -7.95 -4.77 11.58
C VAL A 64 -7.73 -5.84 12.67
N GLY A 65 -6.84 -6.81 12.44
CA GLY A 65 -6.45 -7.82 13.41
C GLY A 65 -7.44 -8.99 13.59
N ARG A 66 -8.47 -9.10 12.77
CA ARG A 66 -9.43 -10.22 12.78
C ARG A 66 -8.88 -11.41 11.99
N ILE A 67 -7.88 -12.05 12.57
CA ILE A 67 -7.02 -13.04 11.89
C ILE A 67 -7.80 -14.27 11.42
N GLU A 68 -8.64 -14.87 12.26
CA GLU A 68 -9.38 -16.09 11.89
C GLU A 68 -10.42 -15.82 10.78
N ASP A 69 -11.08 -14.68 10.82
CA ASP A 69 -11.97 -14.27 9.76
C ASP A 69 -11.20 -14.03 8.43
N ALA A 70 -10.02 -13.43 8.51
CA ALA A 70 -9.17 -13.22 7.33
C ALA A 70 -8.75 -14.56 6.71
N LYS A 71 -8.30 -15.53 7.50
CA LYS A 71 -7.97 -16.89 7.05
C LYS A 71 -9.16 -17.55 6.36
N HIS A 72 -10.36 -17.44 6.95
CA HIS A 72 -11.56 -17.98 6.34
C HIS A 72 -11.77 -17.46 4.91
N PHE A 73 -11.68 -16.15 4.70
CA PHE A 73 -11.89 -15.55 3.39
C PHE A 73 -10.74 -15.78 2.42
N TYR A 74 -9.48 -15.89 2.89
CA TYR A 74 -8.38 -16.34 2.03
C TYR A 74 -8.56 -17.77 1.56
N ASN A 75 -8.94 -18.69 2.45
CA ASN A 75 -9.26 -20.08 2.07
C ASN A 75 -10.42 -20.13 1.09
N LYS A 76 -11.51 -19.39 1.33
CA LYS A 76 -12.62 -19.28 0.38
C LYS A 76 -12.17 -18.74 -0.99
N THR A 77 -11.23 -17.83 -1.02
CA THR A 77 -10.63 -17.34 -2.28
C THR A 77 -9.90 -18.47 -3.02
N LEU A 78 -9.14 -19.31 -2.32
CA LEU A 78 -8.43 -20.45 -2.89
C LEU A 78 -9.37 -21.58 -3.30
N ASP A 79 -10.47 -21.79 -2.59
CA ASP A 79 -11.51 -22.76 -2.97
C ASP A 79 -12.18 -22.38 -4.31
N ILE A 80 -12.33 -21.08 -4.58
CA ILE A 80 -12.88 -20.58 -5.84
C ILE A 80 -11.84 -20.62 -6.96
N ASN A 81 -10.61 -20.22 -6.65
CA ASN A 81 -9.48 -20.23 -7.58
C ASN A 81 -8.18 -20.63 -6.86
N GLU A 82 -7.82 -21.90 -6.97
CA GLU A 82 -6.63 -22.44 -6.34
C GLU A 82 -5.33 -21.74 -6.78
N ASN A 83 -5.31 -21.10 -7.95
CA ASN A 83 -4.14 -20.41 -8.50
C ASN A 83 -4.04 -18.94 -8.11
N PHE A 84 -4.89 -18.47 -7.19
CA PHE A 84 -4.86 -17.09 -6.70
C PHE A 84 -3.79 -16.91 -5.61
N THR A 85 -2.53 -16.90 -6.03
CA THR A 85 -1.33 -16.94 -5.18
C THR A 85 -1.18 -15.79 -4.18
N ARG A 86 -1.89 -14.67 -4.39
CA ARG A 86 -1.99 -13.60 -3.39
C ARG A 86 -2.67 -14.07 -2.10
N ALA A 87 -3.63 -14.99 -2.20
CA ALA A 87 -4.26 -15.57 -1.02
C ALA A 87 -3.32 -16.57 -0.32
N ASP A 88 -2.51 -17.35 -1.07
CA ASP A 88 -1.44 -18.18 -0.47
C ASP A 88 -0.48 -17.32 0.34
N PHE A 89 -0.07 -16.17 -0.21
CA PHE A 89 0.80 -15.24 0.50
C PHE A 89 0.12 -14.63 1.74
N GLY A 90 -1.16 -14.24 1.62
CA GLY A 90 -1.95 -13.75 2.76
C GLY A 90 -2.00 -14.76 3.90
N LEU A 91 -2.32 -16.03 3.60
CA LEU A 91 -2.31 -17.11 4.59
C LEU A 91 -0.93 -17.34 5.19
N ALA A 92 0.11 -17.38 4.36
CA ALA A 92 1.48 -17.57 4.83
C ALA A 92 1.93 -16.49 5.84
N MET A 93 1.41 -15.27 5.72
CA MET A 93 1.69 -14.17 6.65
C MET A 93 0.89 -14.25 7.96
N LEU A 94 -0.21 -15.00 8.00
CA LEU A 94 -1.09 -15.10 9.17
C LEU A 94 -0.84 -16.34 10.04
N GLU A 95 -0.16 -17.35 9.49
CA GLU A 95 0.09 -18.61 10.17
C GLU A 95 1.58 -18.82 10.39
N LYS A 96 1.88 -19.54 11.45
CA LYS A 96 3.21 -20.11 11.65
C LYS A 96 3.19 -21.55 11.13
N TYR A 97 4.00 -21.83 10.15
CA TYR A 97 4.03 -23.13 9.48
C TYR A 97 5.00 -24.09 10.18
N ASP A 98 4.60 -25.36 10.18
CA ASP A 98 5.49 -26.50 10.44
C ASP A 98 5.56 -27.41 9.22
N SER A 99 6.48 -28.35 9.20
CA SER A 99 6.74 -29.24 8.06
C SER A 99 5.58 -30.19 7.72
N SER A 100 4.60 -30.32 8.60
CA SER A 100 3.42 -31.19 8.39
C SER A 100 2.27 -30.49 7.66
N ASN A 101 2.31 -29.16 7.55
CA ASN A 101 1.21 -28.39 6.96
C ASN A 101 1.06 -28.71 5.46
N ASN A 102 -0.11 -29.24 5.08
CA ASN A 102 -0.39 -29.66 3.71
C ASN A 102 -0.40 -28.52 2.69
N HIS A 103 -0.67 -27.28 3.12
CA HIS A 103 -0.67 -26.10 2.25
C HIS A 103 0.70 -25.86 1.59
N ILE A 104 1.80 -26.30 2.24
CA ILE A 104 3.16 -26.24 1.66
C ILE A 104 3.23 -27.03 0.36
N LYS A 105 2.76 -28.29 0.37
CA LYS A 105 2.75 -29.15 -0.81
C LYS A 105 1.88 -28.57 -1.93
N ILE A 106 0.75 -27.96 -1.57
CA ILE A 106 -0.14 -27.29 -2.52
C ILE A 106 0.60 -26.13 -3.19
N MET A 107 1.24 -25.24 -2.42
CA MET A 107 2.02 -24.13 -2.95
C MET A 107 3.20 -24.61 -3.82
N GLU A 108 3.94 -25.63 -3.38
CA GLU A 108 5.01 -26.21 -4.16
C GLU A 108 4.52 -26.76 -5.51
N SER A 109 3.38 -27.47 -5.53
CA SER A 109 2.80 -27.98 -6.77
C SER A 109 2.48 -26.88 -7.78
N LYS A 110 2.10 -25.67 -7.30
CA LYS A 110 1.81 -24.51 -8.15
C LYS A 110 3.05 -23.97 -8.84
N THR A 111 4.26 -24.22 -8.32
CA THR A 111 5.51 -23.78 -8.99
C THR A 111 5.74 -24.44 -10.33
N ASN A 112 5.10 -25.59 -10.57
CA ASN A 112 5.19 -26.37 -11.81
C ASN A 112 4.03 -26.09 -12.79
N LYS A 113 3.07 -25.22 -12.39
CA LYS A 113 1.94 -24.82 -13.26
C LYS A 113 2.35 -23.61 -14.09
N GLU A 114 1.70 -23.42 -15.22
CA GLU A 114 1.85 -22.20 -16.00
C GLU A 114 1.03 -21.07 -15.35
N LEU A 115 1.71 -20.14 -14.70
CA LEU A 115 1.11 -18.99 -14.01
C LEU A 115 1.64 -17.68 -14.60
N HIS A 116 0.91 -16.60 -14.37
CA HIS A 116 1.39 -15.26 -14.69
C HIS A 116 2.60 -14.89 -13.81
N LYS A 117 3.54 -14.10 -14.32
CA LYS A 117 4.75 -13.68 -13.57
C LYS A 117 4.43 -13.09 -12.18
N SER A 118 3.41 -12.26 -12.07
CA SER A 118 3.01 -11.70 -10.77
C SER A 118 2.57 -12.77 -9.77
N SER A 119 1.92 -13.84 -10.24
CA SER A 119 1.49 -14.95 -9.40
C SER A 119 2.68 -15.76 -8.86
N TYR A 120 3.71 -15.97 -9.67
CA TYR A 120 4.95 -16.60 -9.19
C TYR A 120 5.65 -15.74 -8.12
N LYS A 121 5.65 -14.41 -8.27
CA LYS A 121 6.23 -13.52 -7.27
C LYS A 121 5.58 -13.73 -5.91
N ASP A 122 4.25 -13.71 -5.86
CA ASP A 122 3.50 -13.86 -4.61
C ASP A 122 3.68 -15.26 -4.01
N LEU A 123 3.65 -16.30 -4.86
CA LEU A 123 3.89 -17.68 -4.48
C LEU A 123 5.30 -17.90 -3.88
N TYR A 124 6.32 -17.33 -4.51
CA TYR A 124 7.70 -17.49 -4.02
C TYR A 124 7.92 -16.73 -2.70
N PHE A 125 7.32 -15.58 -2.49
CA PHE A 125 7.38 -14.92 -1.19
C PHE A 125 6.62 -15.71 -0.12
N ALA A 126 5.47 -16.33 -0.44
CA ALA A 126 4.76 -17.22 0.46
C ALA A 126 5.64 -18.43 0.86
N LEU A 127 6.22 -19.12 -0.10
CA LEU A 127 7.12 -20.25 0.16
C LEU A 127 8.37 -19.82 0.94
N GLY A 128 8.94 -18.65 0.62
CA GLY A 128 10.08 -18.11 1.35
C GLY A 128 9.79 -17.96 2.83
N LYS A 129 8.64 -17.34 3.18
CA LYS A 129 8.20 -17.18 4.55
C LYS A 129 7.91 -18.51 5.24
N VAL A 130 7.25 -19.42 4.55
CA VAL A 130 6.94 -20.76 5.10
C VAL A 130 8.21 -21.55 5.43
N TYR A 131 9.20 -21.54 4.55
CA TYR A 131 10.47 -22.22 4.82
C TYR A 131 11.31 -21.53 5.90
N GLU A 132 11.15 -20.20 6.09
CA GLU A 132 11.71 -19.51 7.25
C GLU A 132 11.09 -20.01 8.56
N ASP A 133 9.77 -20.17 8.62
CA ASP A 133 9.07 -20.69 9.81
C ASP A 133 9.52 -22.12 10.17
N ILE A 134 9.78 -22.95 9.17
CA ILE A 134 10.23 -24.34 9.34
C ILE A 134 11.72 -24.40 9.77
N GLY A 135 12.48 -23.31 9.54
CA GLY A 135 13.91 -23.24 9.80
C GLY A 135 14.78 -23.77 8.64
N ASP A 136 14.20 -24.02 7.44
CA ASP A 136 14.94 -24.34 6.22
C ASP A 136 15.36 -23.04 5.52
N PHE A 137 16.37 -22.39 6.06
CA PHE A 137 16.84 -21.08 5.58
C PHE A 137 17.41 -21.11 4.17
N ASP A 138 17.94 -22.23 3.72
CA ASP A 138 18.46 -22.36 2.35
C ASP A 138 17.32 -22.30 1.33
N LYS A 139 16.24 -23.03 1.57
CA LYS A 139 15.05 -22.95 0.71
C LYS A 139 14.35 -21.61 0.84
N SER A 140 14.25 -21.06 2.05
CA SER A 140 13.70 -19.73 2.27
C SER A 140 14.43 -18.71 1.40
N PHE A 141 15.76 -18.65 1.49
CA PHE A 141 16.57 -17.72 0.69
C PHE A 141 16.39 -17.94 -0.82
N LEU A 142 16.35 -19.20 -1.26
CA LEU A 142 16.14 -19.53 -2.67
C LEU A 142 14.82 -18.96 -3.21
N TYR A 143 13.71 -19.15 -2.46
CA TYR A 143 12.41 -18.67 -2.87
C TYR A 143 12.29 -17.14 -2.78
N ILE A 144 12.79 -16.51 -1.72
CA ILE A 144 12.84 -15.04 -1.59
C ILE A 144 13.65 -14.43 -2.75
N LYS A 145 14.78 -15.03 -3.11
CA LYS A 145 15.58 -14.59 -4.27
C LYS A 145 14.77 -14.65 -5.56
N LYS A 146 14.14 -15.81 -5.87
CA LYS A 146 13.27 -15.95 -7.05
C LYS A 146 12.14 -14.90 -7.07
N GLY A 147 11.49 -14.66 -5.94
CA GLY A 147 10.45 -13.63 -5.81
C GLY A 147 10.97 -12.22 -6.10
N ASN A 148 12.14 -11.88 -5.58
CA ASN A 148 12.80 -10.59 -5.83
C ASN A 148 13.27 -10.43 -7.29
N ASP A 149 13.78 -11.47 -7.92
CA ASP A 149 14.20 -11.45 -9.33
C ASP A 149 12.98 -11.11 -10.22
N ILE A 150 11.85 -11.78 -9.99
CA ILE A 150 10.59 -11.47 -10.69
C ILE A 150 10.10 -10.06 -10.38
N LYS A 151 10.14 -9.64 -9.12
CA LYS A 151 9.75 -8.28 -8.72
C LYS A 151 10.57 -7.24 -9.45
N LYS A 152 11.89 -7.43 -9.54
CA LYS A 152 12.79 -6.55 -10.28
C LYS A 152 12.43 -6.46 -11.77
N GLU A 153 12.12 -7.59 -12.41
CA GLU A 153 11.66 -7.61 -13.80
C GLU A 153 10.34 -6.86 -13.99
N ILE A 154 9.34 -7.11 -13.12
CA ILE A 154 8.01 -6.47 -13.23
C ILE A 154 8.10 -4.96 -13.02
N THR A 155 8.89 -4.51 -12.05
CA THR A 155 9.04 -3.07 -11.73
C THR A 155 9.93 -2.33 -12.69
N ASN A 156 10.71 -3.05 -13.51
CA ASN A 156 11.72 -2.48 -14.41
C ASN A 156 12.60 -1.42 -13.70
N TYR A 157 13.00 -1.75 -12.45
CA TYR A 157 13.78 -0.86 -11.62
C TYR A 157 15.18 -0.65 -12.20
N GLN A 158 15.58 0.61 -12.33
CA GLN A 158 16.88 1.04 -12.83
C GLN A 158 17.46 2.06 -11.86
N ILE A 159 18.54 1.71 -11.18
CA ILE A 159 19.21 2.58 -10.21
C ILE A 159 19.73 3.89 -10.84
N GLU A 160 20.01 3.86 -12.14
CA GLU A 160 20.45 5.04 -12.91
C GLU A 160 19.41 6.16 -12.90
N LYS A 161 18.11 5.81 -12.82
CA LYS A 161 17.03 6.82 -12.69
C LYS A 161 17.10 7.53 -11.36
N ASP A 162 17.36 6.78 -10.27
CA ASP A 162 17.49 7.36 -8.94
C ASP A 162 18.74 8.23 -8.83
N LYS A 163 19.89 7.76 -9.36
CA LYS A 163 21.12 8.56 -9.42
C LYS A 163 20.88 9.88 -10.13
N LYS A 164 20.23 9.83 -11.31
CA LYS A 164 19.91 11.03 -12.07
C LYS A 164 18.97 11.97 -11.30
N LEU A 165 17.99 11.44 -10.61
CA LEU A 165 17.08 12.23 -9.77
C LEU A 165 17.87 12.93 -8.65
N PHE A 166 18.80 12.25 -7.98
CA PHE A 166 19.64 12.85 -6.94
C PHE A 166 20.54 13.95 -7.51
N GLU A 167 21.15 13.74 -8.68
CA GLU A 167 21.94 14.76 -9.37
C GLU A 167 21.10 15.99 -9.74
N GLU A 168 19.87 15.79 -10.20
CA GLU A 168 18.93 16.87 -10.50
C GLU A 168 18.54 17.65 -9.23
N ILE A 169 18.28 16.97 -8.10
CA ILE A 169 17.96 17.60 -6.82
C ILE A 169 19.15 18.45 -6.31
N ILE A 170 20.38 17.90 -6.35
CA ILE A 170 21.60 18.60 -5.92
C ILE A 170 21.81 19.85 -6.80
N SER A 171 21.75 19.67 -8.12
CA SER A 171 21.89 20.80 -9.06
C SER A 171 20.81 21.87 -8.90
N PHE A 172 19.58 21.46 -8.54
CA PHE A 172 18.50 22.39 -8.23
C PHE A 172 18.80 23.19 -6.96
N GLN A 173 19.27 22.53 -5.91
CA GLN A 173 19.64 23.19 -4.65
C GLN A 173 20.79 24.17 -4.83
N GLU A 174 21.82 23.81 -5.61
CA GLU A 174 22.98 24.69 -5.90
C GLU A 174 22.60 25.94 -6.70
N LYS A 175 21.66 25.82 -7.64
CA LYS A 175 21.20 26.92 -8.51
C LYS A 175 20.21 27.86 -7.86
N ASN A 176 19.52 27.40 -6.85
CA ASN A 176 18.47 28.15 -6.19
C ASN A 176 18.86 28.37 -4.72
N GLU A 177 19.41 29.53 -4.41
CA GLU A 177 19.49 29.99 -3.03
C GLU A 177 18.03 30.08 -2.51
N LEU A 178 17.60 29.05 -1.81
CA LEU A 178 16.30 29.09 -1.13
C LEU A 178 16.34 30.26 -0.16
N ASN A 179 15.57 31.28 -0.48
CA ASN A 179 15.55 32.52 0.27
C ASN A 179 15.05 32.21 1.70
N ASN A 180 15.97 32.20 2.68
CA ASN A 180 15.68 31.96 4.11
C ASN A 180 14.76 33.03 4.73
N ASN A 181 14.25 33.97 3.93
CA ASN A 181 13.30 35.00 4.33
C ASN A 181 11.85 34.53 4.50
N LEU A 182 11.56 33.22 4.34
CA LEU A 182 10.28 32.63 4.72
C LEU A 182 10.13 32.53 6.25
N LYS A 183 10.39 33.67 6.95
CA LYS A 183 10.09 33.86 8.38
C LYS A 183 8.60 34.05 8.66
N GLU A 184 7.72 33.72 7.76
CA GLU A 184 6.31 33.60 8.11
C GLU A 184 6.13 32.34 8.96
N ASN A 185 5.72 32.57 10.18
CA ASN A 185 5.35 31.62 11.20
C ASN A 185 4.57 30.41 10.64
N MET A 186 5.27 29.41 10.15
CA MET A 186 4.71 28.06 10.11
C MET A 186 4.66 27.54 11.56
N LYS A 187 3.87 28.23 12.40
CA LYS A 187 3.55 27.74 13.71
C LYS A 187 2.81 26.43 13.47
N ASN A 188 3.32 25.37 14.05
CA ASN A 188 2.62 24.14 14.36
C ASN A 188 2.82 22.94 13.42
N VAL A 189 3.77 22.91 12.50
CA VAL A 189 4.06 21.69 11.74
C VAL A 189 5.45 21.17 12.11
N ILE A 190 5.50 19.94 12.61
CA ILE A 190 6.75 19.22 12.91
C ILE A 190 6.92 18.14 11.84
N PHE A 191 7.97 18.25 11.03
CA PHE A 191 8.33 17.19 10.08
C PHE A 191 9.31 16.21 10.71
N ILE A 192 8.97 14.93 10.72
CA ILE A 192 9.83 13.85 11.17
C ILE A 192 10.40 13.17 9.93
N LEU A 193 11.68 13.36 9.68
CA LEU A 193 12.38 12.82 8.52
C LEU A 193 13.35 11.72 8.95
N GLY A 194 13.41 10.66 8.16
CA GLY A 194 14.35 9.56 8.39
C GLY A 194 14.32 8.52 7.27
N MET A 195 15.35 7.68 7.25
CA MET A 195 15.38 6.52 6.37
C MET A 195 14.29 5.52 6.78
N PRO A 196 13.76 4.71 5.85
CA PRO A 196 12.84 3.62 6.23
C PRO A 196 13.43 2.77 7.37
N ARG A 197 12.59 2.39 8.34
CA ARG A 197 12.98 1.59 9.52
C ARG A 197 13.87 2.29 10.55
N THR A 198 14.00 3.61 10.53
CA THR A 198 14.76 4.38 11.55
C THR A 198 13.94 4.77 12.78
N GLY A 199 12.66 4.39 12.83
CA GLY A 199 11.79 4.65 13.97
C GLY A 199 11.02 5.97 13.90
N THR A 200 10.84 6.56 12.73
CA THR A 200 10.07 7.79 12.53
C THR A 200 8.66 7.71 13.12
N SER A 201 7.95 6.59 12.92
CA SER A 201 6.62 6.37 13.50
C SER A 201 6.63 6.31 15.03
N MET A 202 7.71 5.77 15.64
CA MET A 202 7.85 5.77 17.10
C MET A 202 8.09 7.19 17.64
N VAL A 203 8.90 7.99 16.94
CA VAL A 203 9.14 9.38 17.31
C VAL A 203 7.84 10.18 17.19
N GLU A 204 7.05 9.97 16.14
CA GLU A 204 5.73 10.58 15.99
C GLU A 204 4.81 10.24 17.17
N GLN A 205 4.72 8.96 17.54
CA GLN A 205 3.90 8.53 18.68
C GLN A 205 4.35 9.15 20.01
N ILE A 206 5.65 9.30 20.23
CA ILE A 206 6.19 9.95 21.44
C ILE A 206 5.79 11.41 21.48
N ILE A 207 5.94 12.14 20.36
CA ILE A 207 5.64 13.57 20.28
C ILE A 207 4.12 13.81 20.35
N SER A 208 3.31 13.01 19.65
CA SER A 208 1.85 13.12 19.63
C SER A 208 1.18 12.71 20.97
N ASN A 209 1.95 12.16 21.91
CA ASN A 209 1.48 11.92 23.27
C ASN A 209 1.34 13.22 24.08
N HIS A 210 1.85 14.34 23.58
CA HIS A 210 1.65 15.66 24.17
C HIS A 210 0.26 16.20 23.82
N SER A 211 -0.46 16.76 24.80
CA SER A 211 -1.86 17.21 24.66
C SER A 211 -2.11 18.29 23.59
N GLU A 212 -1.07 18.99 23.15
CA GLU A 212 -1.13 20.04 22.12
C GLU A 212 -0.57 19.58 20.76
N VAL A 213 -0.25 18.30 20.61
CA VAL A 213 0.33 17.76 19.38
C VAL A 213 -0.53 16.63 18.85
N GLU A 214 -0.94 16.77 17.60
CA GLU A 214 -1.68 15.74 16.86
C GLU A 214 -0.77 15.05 15.86
N GLY A 215 -0.82 13.71 15.79
CA GLY A 215 -0.06 12.93 14.84
C GLY A 215 -0.76 12.93 13.48
N GLY A 216 -0.05 13.36 12.42
CA GLY A 216 -0.57 13.43 11.06
C GLY A 216 -0.37 12.13 10.26
N GLY A 217 0.43 11.19 10.75
CA GLY A 217 0.80 9.97 10.04
C GLY A 217 1.65 10.25 8.79
N GLU A 218 1.71 9.26 7.89
CA GLU A 218 2.44 9.38 6.62
C GLU A 218 1.60 10.12 5.58
N ILE A 219 1.86 11.43 5.40
CA ILE A 219 1.13 12.28 4.45
C ILE A 219 1.87 12.30 3.11
N SER A 220 1.34 11.62 2.10
CA SER A 220 1.91 11.54 0.75
C SER A 220 1.71 12.81 -0.10
N LEU A 221 0.94 13.78 0.39
CA LEU A 221 0.57 14.97 -0.37
C LEU A 221 1.76 15.84 -0.79
N LEU A 222 2.76 15.97 0.10
CA LEU A 222 3.97 16.73 -0.22
C LEU A 222 4.76 16.06 -1.36
N SER A 223 4.94 14.75 -1.31
CA SER A 223 5.58 13.97 -2.38
C SER A 223 4.83 14.12 -3.70
N PHE A 224 3.50 14.05 -3.67
CA PHE A 224 2.65 14.25 -4.86
C PHE A 224 2.86 15.63 -5.51
N TYR A 225 2.93 16.69 -4.71
CA TYR A 225 3.16 18.04 -5.24
C TYR A 225 4.58 18.24 -5.74
N LEU A 226 5.58 17.68 -5.06
CA LEU A 226 6.98 17.73 -5.48
C LEU A 226 7.18 16.96 -6.80
N ASP A 227 6.62 15.76 -6.92
CA ASP A 227 6.66 14.98 -8.17
C ASP A 227 6.02 15.75 -9.32
N ARG A 228 4.91 16.41 -9.08
CA ARG A 228 4.23 17.25 -10.09
C ARG A 228 5.09 18.47 -10.46
N PHE A 229 5.79 19.07 -9.50
CA PHE A 229 6.70 20.19 -9.73
C PHE A 229 7.89 19.76 -10.59
N PHE A 230 8.58 18.68 -10.26
CA PHE A 230 9.75 18.20 -11.01
C PHE A 230 9.40 17.60 -12.37
N ASN A 231 8.22 16.96 -12.51
CA ASN A 231 7.78 16.33 -13.74
C ASN A 231 7.07 17.30 -14.72
N ASN A 232 6.49 18.40 -14.24
CA ASN A 232 5.89 19.40 -15.11
C ASN A 232 6.99 20.23 -15.82
N LYS A 233 7.18 19.94 -17.10
CA LYS A 233 8.11 20.66 -17.99
C LYS A 233 7.72 22.12 -18.31
N ASN A 234 6.71 22.68 -17.66
CA ASN A 234 6.35 24.09 -17.79
C ASN A 234 7.35 24.95 -16.99
N LYS A 235 8.53 25.13 -17.55
CA LYS A 235 9.71 25.84 -17.01
C LYS A 235 9.53 27.36 -16.84
N ASN A 236 8.33 27.91 -16.98
CA ASN A 236 8.08 29.35 -16.98
C ASN A 236 7.41 29.89 -15.69
N LEU A 237 7.17 29.04 -14.68
CA LEU A 237 6.65 29.49 -13.39
C LEU A 237 7.82 29.84 -12.45
N ASP A 238 7.70 30.98 -11.78
CA ASP A 238 8.62 31.33 -10.70
C ASP A 238 8.57 30.26 -9.60
N ILE A 239 9.71 29.74 -9.24
CA ILE A 239 9.88 28.69 -8.23
C ILE A 239 9.19 29.09 -6.91
N ASN A 240 9.31 30.37 -6.51
CA ASN A 240 8.74 30.88 -5.28
C ASN A 240 7.20 30.89 -5.32
N GLU A 241 6.59 31.23 -6.46
CA GLU A 241 5.14 31.16 -6.63
C GLU A 241 4.64 29.73 -6.50
N HIS A 242 5.38 28.77 -7.09
CA HIS A 242 5.01 27.36 -7.03
C HIS A 242 5.13 26.78 -5.62
N LEU A 243 6.22 27.08 -4.92
CA LEU A 243 6.41 26.68 -3.53
C LEU A 243 5.36 27.28 -2.60
N ASN A 244 4.95 28.55 -2.84
CA ASN A 244 3.89 29.19 -2.09
C ASN A 244 2.52 28.52 -2.35
N LEU A 245 2.26 28.06 -3.58
CA LEU A 245 1.04 27.31 -3.88
C LEU A 245 1.03 25.95 -3.16
N ILE A 246 2.14 25.20 -3.22
CA ILE A 246 2.29 23.93 -2.50
C ILE A 246 2.08 24.13 -1.00
N LYS A 247 2.73 25.15 -0.42
CA LYS A 247 2.56 25.52 1.01
C LYS A 247 1.10 25.76 1.36
N LYS A 248 0.40 26.58 0.56
CA LYS A 248 -1.02 26.91 0.80
C LYS A 248 -1.91 25.68 0.75
N GLU A 249 -1.74 24.82 -0.25
CA GLU A 249 -2.54 23.61 -0.40
C GLU A 249 -2.25 22.59 0.71
N TYR A 250 -0.98 22.44 1.09
CA TYR A 250 -0.58 21.56 2.17
C TYR A 250 -1.16 22.01 3.53
N LEU A 251 -1.07 23.30 3.85
CA LEU A 251 -1.67 23.85 5.08
C LEU A 251 -3.19 23.74 5.09
N ASN A 252 -3.84 23.94 3.94
CA ASN A 252 -5.29 23.74 3.82
C ASN A 252 -5.71 22.28 4.03
N TYR A 253 -4.85 21.34 3.69
CA TYR A 253 -5.09 19.91 3.96
C TYR A 253 -4.93 19.63 5.45
N LEU A 254 -3.84 20.09 6.08
CA LEU A 254 -3.60 19.90 7.51
C LEU A 254 -4.73 20.46 8.40
N ASN A 255 -5.34 21.57 7.99
CA ASN A 255 -6.48 22.17 8.72
C ASN A 255 -7.79 21.35 8.59
N LYS A 256 -7.81 20.27 7.83
CA LYS A 256 -8.99 19.40 7.63
C LYS A 256 -8.87 18.05 8.31
N ILE A 257 -7.68 17.70 8.77
CA ILE A 257 -7.40 16.51 9.54
C ILE A 257 -7.60 16.83 11.02
#